data_e3320662d7d23a9b1f93b4927779aaed
#
_entry.id   e3320662d7d23a9b1f93b4927779aaed
#
_cell.length_a   1.000
_cell.length_b   1.000
_cell.length_c   1.000
_cell.angle_alpha   90.00
_cell.angle_beta   90.00
_cell.angle_gamma   90.00
#
_symmetry.space_group_name_H-M   'P 1'
#
loop_
_entity.id
_entity.type
_entity.pdbx_description
1 polymer ?
#
loop_
_entity_poly.entity_id
_entity_poly.type
_entity_poly.pdbx_seq_one_letter_code
_entity_poly.pdbx_strand_id
1 'polypeptide(L)'
;EIKLFCFEKSSESFSNLSEEQQKEECMNIRNGLNFAKKVLTTGECDLLILDEVLGLVENGIITSEELLNLIDARENTDVILTGIMLKDEICFRADEVSKIETIKFKVWE
;
A
#
# COMPACT_ATOMS: atom_id res chain seq x y z
N GLU A 1 -11.40 12.35 -9.79
CA GLU A 1 -10.12 11.83 -10.28
C GLU A 1 -9.64 10.71 -9.39
N ILE A 2 -9.08 9.67 -9.99
CA ILE A 2 -8.53 8.50 -9.30
C ILE A 2 -7.02 8.50 -9.48
N LYS A 3 -6.27 8.34 -8.37
CA LYS A 3 -4.81 8.22 -8.42
C LYS A 3 -4.40 6.85 -7.91
N LEU A 4 -3.40 6.26 -8.56
CA LEU A 4 -2.88 4.94 -8.22
C LEU A 4 -1.37 5.01 -7.98
N PHE A 5 -0.93 4.49 -6.84
CA PHE A 5 0.48 4.31 -6.52
C PHE A 5 0.76 2.83 -6.33
N CYS A 6 1.72 2.30 -7.09
CA CYS A 6 2.16 0.92 -6.97
C CYS A 6 3.50 0.87 -6.24
N PHE A 7 3.57 0.06 -5.17
CA PHE A 7 4.76 -0.04 -4.35
C PHE A 7 5.60 -1.30 -4.62
N GLU A 8 5.06 -2.25 -5.35
CA GLU A 8 5.82 -3.40 -5.79
C GLU A 8 6.36 -3.15 -7.19
N LYS A 9 7.69 -3.05 -7.31
CA LYS A 9 8.35 -2.73 -8.58
C LYS A 9 9.20 -3.85 -9.13
N SER A 10 9.43 -4.91 -8.37
CA SER A 10 10.36 -5.97 -8.74
C SER A 10 9.81 -7.32 -8.34
N SER A 11 10.10 -8.35 -9.12
CA SER A 11 9.81 -9.74 -8.78
C SER A 11 10.77 -10.28 -7.73
N GLU A 12 11.85 -9.55 -7.43
CA GLU A 12 12.80 -9.94 -6.40
C GLU A 12 12.33 -9.45 -5.04
N SER A 13 12.53 -10.28 -4.01
CA SER A 13 12.20 -9.86 -2.66
C SER A 13 13.19 -8.79 -2.19
N PHE A 14 12.70 -7.88 -1.36
CA PHE A 14 13.51 -6.80 -0.79
C PHE A 14 14.79 -7.33 -0.12
N SER A 15 14.70 -8.47 0.57
CA SER A 15 15.84 -9.07 1.27
C SER A 15 16.96 -9.54 0.33
N ASN A 16 16.66 -9.77 -0.95
CA ASN A 16 17.64 -10.20 -1.96
C ASN A 16 18.40 -9.04 -2.59
N LEU A 17 18.01 -7.82 -2.30
CA LEU A 17 18.67 -6.64 -2.82
C LEU A 17 19.96 -6.35 -2.04
N SER A 18 20.94 -5.71 -2.70
CA SER A 18 22.12 -5.23 -2.00
C SER A 18 21.74 -4.13 -1.01
N GLU A 19 22.63 -3.85 -0.05
CA GLU A 19 22.38 -2.82 0.96
C GLU A 19 22.12 -1.44 0.31
N GLU A 20 22.89 -1.10 -0.72
CA GLU A 20 22.67 0.13 -1.49
C GLU A 20 21.33 0.16 -2.19
N GLN A 21 20.94 -0.95 -2.81
CA GLN A 21 19.66 -1.08 -3.49
C GLN A 21 18.50 -1.00 -2.51
N GLN A 22 18.64 -1.58 -1.32
CA GLN A 22 17.63 -1.49 -0.26
C GLN A 22 17.43 -0.04 0.19
N LYS A 23 18.52 0.72 0.36
CA LYS A 23 18.43 2.13 0.74
C LYS A 23 17.74 2.97 -0.33
N GLU A 24 18.09 2.72 -1.60
CA GLU A 24 17.47 3.42 -2.72
C GLU A 24 15.97 3.12 -2.80
N GLU A 25 15.61 1.86 -2.65
CA GLU A 25 14.23 1.43 -2.68
C GLU A 25 13.43 2.04 -1.53
N CYS A 26 13.98 2.06 -0.31
CA CYS A 26 13.34 2.71 0.83
C CYS A 26 13.13 4.20 0.58
N MET A 27 14.10 4.86 -0.02
CA MET A 27 13.96 6.28 -0.36
C MET A 27 12.83 6.52 -1.36
N ASN A 28 12.76 5.68 -2.40
CA ASN A 28 11.71 5.77 -3.40
C ASN A 28 10.33 5.55 -2.79
N ILE A 29 10.22 4.56 -1.89
CA ILE A 29 8.97 4.26 -1.19
C ILE A 29 8.56 5.44 -0.31
N ARG A 30 9.47 6.02 0.44
CA ARG A 30 9.18 7.17 1.29
C ARG A 30 8.77 8.40 0.47
N ASN A 31 9.40 8.61 -0.66
CA ASN A 31 9.00 9.68 -1.58
C ASN A 31 7.57 9.47 -2.10
N GLY A 32 7.24 8.24 -2.45
CA GLY A 32 5.90 7.87 -2.89
C GLY A 32 4.86 8.09 -1.80
N LEU A 33 5.16 7.71 -0.56
CA LEU A 33 4.27 7.90 0.58
C LEU A 33 4.09 9.38 0.92
N ASN A 34 5.15 10.17 0.84
CA ASN A 34 5.07 11.61 1.06
C ASN A 34 4.21 12.29 -0.01
N PHE A 35 4.33 11.85 -1.24
CA PHE A 35 3.49 12.36 -2.32
C PHE A 35 2.03 11.97 -2.11
N ALA A 36 1.77 10.73 -1.69
CA ALA A 36 0.43 10.27 -1.36
C ALA A 36 -0.18 11.11 -0.23
N LYS A 37 0.60 11.42 0.80
CA LYS A 37 0.17 12.27 1.91
C LYS A 37 -0.23 13.65 1.40
N LYS A 38 0.56 14.22 0.51
CA LYS A 38 0.26 15.53 -0.08
C LYS A 38 -1.05 15.48 -0.86
N VAL A 39 -1.27 14.43 -1.63
CA VAL A 39 -2.53 14.25 -2.36
C VAL A 39 -3.73 14.18 -1.41
N LEU A 40 -3.59 13.45 -0.30
CA LEU A 40 -4.65 13.32 0.70
C LEU A 40 -4.94 14.63 1.44
N THR A 41 -3.91 15.37 1.79
CA THR A 41 -4.08 16.62 2.53
C THR A 41 -4.62 17.76 1.66
N THR A 42 -4.34 17.75 0.37
CA THR A 42 -4.83 18.78 -0.56
C THR A 42 -6.19 18.45 -1.16
N GLY A 43 -6.63 17.20 -1.06
CA GLY A 43 -7.91 16.78 -1.64
C GLY A 43 -7.92 16.80 -3.17
N GLU A 44 -6.75 16.59 -3.80
CA GLU A 44 -6.62 16.64 -5.27
C GLU A 44 -7.38 15.54 -5.99
N CYS A 45 -7.72 14.45 -5.32
CA CYS A 45 -8.42 13.34 -5.96
C CYS A 45 -9.56 12.83 -5.09
N ASP A 46 -10.48 12.10 -5.70
CA ASP A 46 -11.63 11.53 -5.02
C ASP A 46 -11.32 10.15 -4.46
N LEU A 47 -10.45 9.40 -5.12
CA LEU A 47 -10.05 8.06 -4.74
C LEU A 47 -8.55 7.88 -4.91
N LEU A 48 -7.90 7.42 -3.86
CA LEU A 48 -6.48 7.08 -3.87
C LEU A 48 -6.33 5.58 -3.64
N ILE A 49 -5.62 4.91 -4.54
CA ILE A 49 -5.33 3.48 -4.42
C ILE A 49 -3.84 3.32 -4.14
N LEU A 50 -3.52 2.69 -3.02
CA LEU A 50 -2.15 2.36 -2.64
C LEU A 50 -1.95 0.86 -2.84
N ASP A 51 -1.49 0.50 -4.03
CA ASP A 51 -1.35 -0.89 -4.45
C ASP A 51 -0.12 -1.53 -3.82
N GLU A 52 -0.32 -2.69 -3.19
CA GLU A 52 0.72 -3.45 -2.49
C GLU A 52 1.35 -2.73 -1.29
N VAL A 53 0.71 -1.68 -0.78
CA VAL A 53 1.21 -0.95 0.38
C VAL A 53 1.26 -1.81 1.64
N LEU A 54 0.36 -2.78 1.77
CA LEU A 54 0.33 -3.69 2.93
C LEU A 54 1.60 -4.55 2.99
N GLY A 55 2.20 -4.86 1.84
CA GLY A 55 3.46 -5.58 1.78
C GLY A 55 4.62 -4.79 2.40
N LEU A 56 4.57 -3.47 2.34
CA LEU A 56 5.59 -2.63 2.97
C LEU A 56 5.55 -2.77 4.49
N VAL A 57 4.37 -2.89 5.07
CA VAL A 57 4.19 -3.11 6.50
C VAL A 57 4.65 -4.51 6.89
N GLU A 58 4.26 -5.51 6.10
CA GLU A 58 4.65 -6.91 6.33
C GLU A 58 6.16 -7.09 6.32
N ASN A 59 6.85 -6.45 5.38
CA ASN A 59 8.31 -6.56 5.25
C ASN A 59 9.08 -5.61 6.16
N GLY A 60 8.39 -4.85 7.00
CA GLY A 60 9.03 -3.96 7.97
C GLY A 60 9.65 -2.70 7.36
N ILE A 61 9.32 -2.36 6.12
CA ILE A 61 9.82 -1.16 5.45
C ILE A 61 9.17 0.09 6.05
N ILE A 62 7.87 0.00 6.35
CA ILE A 62 7.14 1.01 7.11
C ILE A 62 6.41 0.34 8.26
N THR A 63 6.01 1.12 9.26
CA THR A 63 5.22 0.61 10.38
C THR A 63 3.73 0.78 10.09
N SER A 64 2.91 -0.03 10.79
CA SER A 64 1.45 0.15 10.73
C SER A 64 1.05 1.56 11.16
N GLU A 65 1.73 2.10 12.16
CA GLU A 65 1.47 3.46 12.65
C GLU A 65 1.72 4.51 11.56
N GLU A 66 2.83 4.38 10.82
CA GLU A 66 3.13 5.28 9.71
C GLU A 66 2.04 5.27 8.65
N LEU A 67 1.56 4.07 8.31
CA LEU A 67 0.48 3.92 7.32
C LEU A 67 -0.83 4.51 7.83
N LEU A 68 -1.17 4.25 9.09
CA LEU A 68 -2.39 4.79 9.69
C LEU A 68 -2.34 6.32 9.79
N ASN A 69 -1.18 6.89 10.12
CA ASN A 69 -1.01 8.34 10.15
C ASN A 69 -1.20 8.96 8.76
N LEU A 70 -0.73 8.27 7.73
CA LEU A 70 -0.95 8.70 6.35
C LEU A 70 -2.45 8.74 6.01
N ILE A 71 -3.17 7.68 6.35
CA ILE A 71 -4.60 7.57 6.09
C ILE A 71 -5.38 8.62 6.88
N ASP A 72 -5.01 8.85 8.13
CA ASP A 72 -5.67 9.84 8.98
C ASP A 72 -5.50 11.28 8.47
N ALA A 73 -4.53 11.52 7.59
CA ALA A 73 -4.34 12.82 6.94
C ALA A 73 -5.36 13.11 5.84
N ARG A 74 -6.13 12.11 5.43
CA ARG A 74 -7.17 12.31 4.41
C ARG A 74 -8.30 13.19 4.93
N GLU A 75 -8.89 13.97 4.02
CA GLU A 75 -10.09 14.75 4.32
C GLU A 75 -11.31 14.09 3.68
N ASN A 76 -11.50 14.29 2.36
CA ASN A 76 -12.66 13.77 1.63
C ASN A 76 -12.29 12.70 0.60
N THR A 77 -11.06 12.24 0.59
CA THR A 77 -10.59 11.24 -0.36
C THR A 77 -10.84 9.83 0.18
N ASP A 78 -11.43 8.97 -0.62
CA ASP A 78 -11.52 7.55 -0.30
C ASP A 78 -10.17 6.90 -0.57
N VAL A 79 -9.79 5.93 0.27
CA VAL A 79 -8.50 5.25 0.16
C VAL A 79 -8.71 3.74 0.10
N ILE A 80 -8.07 3.10 -0.87
CA ILE A 80 -8.03 1.64 -1.00
C ILE A 80 -6.60 1.18 -0.79
N LEU A 81 -6.42 0.25 0.14
CA LEU A 81 -5.13 -0.39 0.41
C LEU A 81 -5.19 -1.83 -0.07
N THR A 82 -4.19 -2.27 -0.79
CA THR A 82 -4.12 -3.67 -1.22
C THR A 82 -2.83 -4.33 -0.73
N GLY A 83 -2.85 -5.66 -0.68
CA GLY A 83 -1.73 -6.48 -0.28
C GLY A 83 -2.17 -7.90 0.06
N ILE A 84 -1.21 -8.73 0.43
CA ILE A 84 -1.45 -10.14 0.73
C ILE A 84 -1.86 -10.35 2.18
N MET A 85 -1.23 -9.62 3.10
CA MET A 85 -1.51 -9.72 4.53
C MET A 85 -1.96 -8.40 5.11
N LEU A 86 -2.96 -8.46 5.98
CA LEU A 86 -3.50 -7.30 6.68
C LEU A 86 -3.27 -7.48 8.18
N LYS A 87 -2.55 -6.55 8.79
CA LYS A 87 -2.34 -6.55 10.23
C LYS A 87 -3.58 -6.06 10.97
N ASP A 88 -3.79 -6.57 12.17
CA ASP A 88 -4.98 -6.27 12.97
C ASP A 88 -5.17 -4.78 13.22
N GLU A 89 -4.09 -4.06 13.50
CA GLU A 89 -4.16 -2.61 13.74
C GLU A 89 -4.76 -1.85 12.57
N ILE A 90 -4.42 -2.28 11.35
CA ILE A 90 -4.94 -1.67 10.13
C ILE A 90 -6.39 -2.10 9.90
N CYS A 91 -6.68 -3.37 10.15
CA CYS A 91 -8.02 -3.93 10.01
C CYS A 91 -9.04 -3.19 10.89
N PHE A 92 -8.67 -2.86 12.11
CA PHE A 92 -9.54 -2.13 13.03
C PHE A 92 -9.87 -0.71 12.58
N ARG A 93 -9.00 -0.11 11.78
CA ARG A 93 -9.19 1.25 11.27
C ARG A 93 -9.90 1.29 9.92
N ALA A 94 -10.02 0.17 9.24
CA ALA A 94 -10.67 0.11 7.94
C ALA A 94 -12.19 0.11 8.09
N ASP A 95 -12.87 0.83 7.22
CA ASP A 95 -14.34 0.83 7.16
C ASP A 95 -14.86 -0.46 6.53
N GLU A 96 -14.13 -0.99 5.56
CA GLU A 96 -14.49 -2.22 4.86
C GLU A 96 -13.24 -3.04 4.55
N VAL A 97 -13.31 -4.34 4.80
CA VAL A 97 -12.23 -5.28 4.49
C VAL A 97 -12.77 -6.37 3.58
N SER A 98 -12.11 -6.56 2.43
CA SER A 98 -12.47 -7.60 1.48
C SER A 98 -11.27 -8.49 1.23
N LYS A 99 -11.54 -9.79 1.12
CA LYS A 99 -10.52 -10.79 0.80
C LYS A 99 -10.85 -11.39 -0.56
N ILE A 100 -9.84 -11.39 -1.43
CA ILE A 100 -9.97 -12.00 -2.75
C ILE A 100 -9.28 -13.36 -2.72
N GLU A 101 -10.03 -14.41 -3.04
CA GLU A 101 -9.50 -15.76 -3.12
C GLU A 101 -9.45 -16.21 -4.56
N THR A 102 -8.35 -16.89 -4.93
CA THR A 102 -8.24 -17.49 -6.26
C THR A 102 -8.96 -18.82 -6.26
N ILE A 103 -9.98 -18.92 -7.12
CA ILE A 103 -10.71 -20.16 -7.34
C ILE A 103 -10.27 -20.72 -8.67
N LYS A 104 -9.81 -21.98 -8.66
CA LYS A 104 -9.42 -22.65 -9.89
C LYS A 104 -10.60 -23.43 -10.43
N PHE A 105 -10.97 -23.15 -11.66
CA PHE A 105 -12.00 -23.87 -12.37
C PHE A 105 -11.38 -24.89 -13.29
N LYS A 106 -11.96 -26.08 -13.29
CA LYS A 106 -11.61 -27.10 -14.26
C LYS A 106 -12.68 -27.12 -15.32
N VAL A 107 -12.29 -26.79 -16.55
CA VAL A 107 -13.20 -26.82 -17.68
C VAL A 107 -13.20 -28.21 -18.27
N TRP A 108 -14.37 -28.79 -18.39
CA TRP A 108 -14.57 -30.09 -19.03
C TRP A 108 -14.97 -29.84 -20.49
N GLU A 109 -14.18 -30.38 -21.37
CA GLU A 109 -14.50 -30.35 -22.79
C GLU A 109 -15.15 -31.66 -23.21
#